data_056aa3f4e35a1343794f4d2cc74d2777
#
_entry.id   056aa3f4e35a1343794f4d2cc74d2777
#
_cell.length_a   1.000
_cell.length_b   1.000
_cell.length_c   1.000
_cell.angle_alpha   90.00
_cell.angle_beta   90.00
_cell.angle_gamma   90.00
#
_symmetry.space_group_name_H-M   'P 1'
#
loop_
_entity.id
_entity.type
_entity.pdbx_description
1 polymer ?
#
loop_
_entity_poly.entity_id
_entity_poly.type
_entity_poly.pdbx_seq_one_letter_code
_entity_poly.pdbx_strand_id
1 'polypeptide(L)'
;MNAMLVAVIVIAVIGIIPVIIIKKFLKIYLTLLQKNDIKAIEDLIATQLAKICIPLFNREYLLLNAYLKVNDNKQIDTQVNNIMDHVPMNSKQKSALAKSVFYIYVDKKNASMIDRLLEMVSTTNDHALYRQMDMVNDTLISGGIKYYDELKSDLEDVEYTKNNADTPYLEFLLSVIYKNMGNESKSKEYKNRALEDCKGTIYESLIKSQN
;
A
#
# COMPACT_ATOMS: atom_id res chain seq x y z
N MET A 1 36.34 36.87 -10.93
CA MET A 1 35.91 35.74 -10.10
C MET A 1 36.40 34.46 -10.76
N ASN A 2 37.10 33.58 -10.02
CA ASN A 2 37.80 32.42 -10.59
C ASN A 2 36.72 31.39 -11.07
N ALA A 3 36.80 30.90 -12.33
CA ALA A 3 35.85 29.94 -12.92
C ALA A 3 35.64 28.70 -12.02
N MET A 4 36.72 28.27 -11.33
CA MET A 4 36.67 27.16 -10.38
C MET A 4 35.80 27.48 -9.16
N LEU A 5 35.84 28.72 -8.64
CA LEU A 5 34.99 29.15 -7.51
C LEU A 5 33.51 29.19 -7.91
N VAL A 6 33.22 29.65 -9.12
CA VAL A 6 31.84 29.64 -9.67
C VAL A 6 31.33 28.22 -9.80
N ALA A 7 32.12 27.28 -10.34
CA ALA A 7 31.75 25.89 -10.48
C ALA A 7 31.45 25.21 -9.12
N VAL A 8 32.28 25.47 -8.10
CA VAL A 8 32.08 24.96 -6.73
C VAL A 8 30.77 25.50 -6.12
N ILE A 9 30.48 26.79 -6.30
CA ILE A 9 29.25 27.40 -5.81
C ILE A 9 28.04 26.81 -6.51
N VAL A 10 28.10 26.60 -7.84
CA VAL A 10 27.01 26.00 -8.61
C VAL A 10 26.73 24.57 -8.15
N ILE A 11 27.79 23.76 -7.96
CA ILE A 11 27.65 22.39 -7.44
C ILE A 11 27.03 22.37 -6.04
N ALA A 12 27.47 23.27 -5.17
CA ALA A 12 26.93 23.39 -3.81
C ALA A 12 25.44 23.80 -3.82
N VAL A 13 25.09 24.80 -4.61
CA VAL A 13 23.70 25.29 -4.71
C VAL A 13 22.76 24.25 -5.33
N ILE A 14 23.17 23.60 -6.41
CA ILE A 14 22.31 22.66 -7.14
C ILE A 14 22.34 21.27 -6.53
N GLY A 15 23.47 20.82 -5.97
CA GLY A 15 23.65 19.45 -5.48
C GLY A 15 23.50 19.28 -3.97
N ILE A 16 24.17 20.09 -3.17
CA ILE A 16 24.29 19.87 -1.72
C ILE A 16 23.13 20.52 -0.94
N ILE A 17 22.79 21.76 -1.27
CA ILE A 17 21.76 22.52 -0.54
C ILE A 17 20.39 21.83 -0.58
N PRO A 18 19.87 21.36 -1.72
CA PRO A 18 18.60 20.63 -1.77
C PRO A 18 18.60 19.39 -0.90
N VAL A 19 19.69 18.63 -0.86
CA VAL A 19 19.81 17.41 -0.03
C VAL A 19 19.70 17.75 1.47
N ILE A 20 20.36 18.83 1.92
CA ILE A 20 20.27 19.28 3.32
C ILE A 20 18.85 19.74 3.65
N ILE A 21 18.22 20.47 2.75
CA ILE A 21 16.84 20.95 2.91
C ILE A 21 15.88 19.76 3.02
N ILE A 22 15.98 18.78 2.11
CA ILE A 22 15.12 17.59 2.14
C ILE A 22 15.30 16.80 3.43
N LYS A 23 16.55 16.60 3.90
CA LYS A 23 16.81 15.91 5.17
C LYS A 23 16.19 16.65 6.36
N LYS A 24 16.31 17.98 6.41
CA LYS A 24 15.68 18.81 7.44
C LYS A 24 14.15 18.72 7.39
N PHE A 25 13.59 18.83 6.20
CA PHE A 25 12.15 18.68 5.96
C PHE A 25 11.64 17.32 6.48
N LEU A 26 12.28 16.22 6.07
CA LEU A 26 11.88 14.87 6.49
C LEU A 26 11.99 14.69 8.02
N LYS A 27 12.99 15.27 8.65
CA LYS A 27 13.12 15.24 10.13
C LYS A 27 11.95 15.96 10.80
N ILE A 28 11.57 17.15 10.32
CA ILE A 28 10.42 17.90 10.84
C ILE A 28 9.13 17.11 10.60
N TYR A 29 8.92 16.61 9.37
CA TYR A 29 7.77 15.78 9.01
C TYR A 29 7.61 14.57 9.96
N LEU A 30 8.69 13.79 10.17
CA LEU A 30 8.64 12.63 11.05
C LEU A 30 8.32 13.01 12.51
N THR A 31 8.83 14.15 12.99
CA THR A 31 8.51 14.66 14.33
C THR A 31 7.03 15.04 14.46
N LEU A 32 6.47 15.70 13.46
CA LEU A 32 5.05 16.06 13.42
C LEU A 32 4.16 14.81 13.29
N LEU A 33 4.59 13.86 12.46
CA LEU A 33 3.90 12.59 12.27
C LEU A 33 3.85 11.78 13.58
N GLN A 34 4.93 11.76 14.37
CA GLN A 34 4.93 11.11 15.68
C GLN A 34 3.95 11.76 16.67
N LYS A 35 3.77 13.08 16.56
CA LYS A 35 2.82 13.85 17.39
C LYS A 35 1.38 13.78 16.89
N ASN A 36 1.13 13.16 15.73
CA ASN A 36 -0.15 13.18 15.02
C ASN A 36 -0.67 14.61 14.70
N ASP A 37 0.26 15.56 14.50
CA ASP A 37 -0.08 16.95 14.20
C ASP A 37 -0.31 17.12 12.68
N ILE A 38 -1.48 16.68 12.24
CA ILE A 38 -1.86 16.65 10.82
C ILE A 38 -1.88 18.06 10.24
N LYS A 39 -2.42 19.02 10.98
CA LYS A 39 -2.48 20.41 10.51
C LYS A 39 -1.10 21.00 10.26
N ALA A 40 -0.16 20.77 11.15
CA ALA A 40 1.22 21.23 10.96
C ALA A 40 1.92 20.50 9.78
N ILE A 41 1.55 19.24 9.50
CA ILE A 41 2.03 18.51 8.31
C ILE A 41 1.48 19.13 7.03
N GLU A 42 0.18 19.43 6.95
CA GLU A 42 -0.43 20.12 5.82
C GLU A 42 0.28 21.46 5.55
N ASP A 43 0.45 22.27 6.58
CA ASP A 43 1.12 23.57 6.48
C ASP A 43 2.60 23.42 6.03
N LEU A 44 3.31 22.42 6.54
CA LEU A 44 4.69 22.10 6.14
C LEU A 44 4.78 21.74 4.65
N ILE A 45 3.89 20.86 4.19
CA ILE A 45 3.84 20.39 2.79
C ILE A 45 3.42 21.52 1.83
N ALA A 46 2.57 22.45 2.28
CA ALA A 46 2.11 23.60 1.51
C ALA A 46 3.19 24.68 1.32
N THR A 47 4.31 24.65 2.07
CA THR A 47 5.36 25.65 1.97
C THR A 47 5.98 25.75 0.57
N GLN A 48 6.41 26.94 0.16
CA GLN A 48 7.11 27.11 -1.12
C GLN A 48 8.40 26.28 -1.20
N LEU A 49 9.10 26.13 -0.07
CA LEU A 49 10.30 25.31 0.01
C LEU A 49 10.00 23.83 -0.29
N ALA A 50 8.92 23.28 0.26
CA ALA A 50 8.48 21.92 -0.04
C ALA A 50 8.13 21.78 -1.52
N LYS A 51 7.42 22.76 -2.10
CA LYS A 51 7.01 22.73 -3.52
C LYS A 51 8.21 22.75 -4.48
N ILE A 52 9.29 23.43 -4.12
CA ILE A 52 10.51 23.52 -4.94
C ILE A 52 11.37 22.27 -4.77
N CYS A 53 11.55 21.78 -3.53
CA CYS A 53 12.55 20.75 -3.22
C CYS A 53 12.01 19.31 -3.26
N ILE A 54 10.68 19.11 -3.16
CA ILE A 54 10.08 17.78 -3.08
C ILE A 54 9.14 17.57 -4.28
N PRO A 55 9.36 16.51 -5.07
CA PRO A 55 8.49 16.16 -6.19
C PRO A 55 7.01 16.07 -5.77
N LEU A 56 6.10 16.43 -6.66
CA LEU A 56 4.67 16.51 -6.39
C LEU A 56 4.14 15.18 -5.79
N PHE A 57 4.40 14.04 -6.44
CA PHE A 57 3.97 12.75 -5.91
C PHE A 57 4.45 12.52 -4.48
N ASN A 58 5.72 12.80 -4.19
CA ASN A 58 6.26 12.56 -2.85
C ASN A 58 5.58 13.43 -1.78
N ARG A 59 5.22 14.67 -2.09
CA ARG A 59 4.48 15.55 -1.18
C ARG A 59 3.09 15.02 -0.88
N GLU A 60 2.34 14.69 -1.93
CA GLU A 60 0.99 14.16 -1.82
C GLU A 60 0.97 12.79 -1.10
N TYR A 61 1.98 11.96 -1.36
CA TYR A 61 2.12 10.66 -0.71
C TYR A 61 2.51 10.77 0.78
N LEU A 62 3.33 11.77 1.16
CA LEU A 62 3.61 12.06 2.56
C LEU A 62 2.34 12.49 3.29
N LEU A 63 1.50 13.32 2.65
CA LEU A 63 0.22 13.74 3.21
C LEU A 63 -0.73 12.54 3.39
N LEU A 64 -0.82 11.67 2.38
CA LEU A 64 -1.58 10.42 2.49
C LEU A 64 -1.11 9.57 3.68
N ASN A 65 0.21 9.39 3.84
CA ASN A 65 0.76 8.64 4.97
C ASN A 65 0.40 9.24 6.33
N ALA A 66 0.28 10.56 6.41
CA ALA A 66 -0.18 11.22 7.64
C ALA A 66 -1.65 10.89 7.94
N TYR A 67 -2.53 10.94 6.94
CA TYR A 67 -3.93 10.56 7.11
C TYR A 67 -4.12 9.07 7.41
N LEU A 68 -3.33 8.21 6.77
CA LEU A 68 -3.30 6.77 7.06
C LEU A 68 -2.94 6.49 8.52
N LYS A 69 -1.95 7.20 9.04
CA LYS A 69 -1.50 7.02 10.42
C LYS A 69 -2.58 7.33 11.46
N VAL A 70 -3.43 8.32 11.18
CA VAL A 70 -4.52 8.71 12.10
C VAL A 70 -5.87 8.07 11.73
N ASN A 71 -5.90 7.21 10.71
CA ASN A 71 -7.11 6.54 10.20
C ASN A 71 -8.23 7.53 9.81
N ASP A 72 -7.88 8.69 9.26
CA ASP A 72 -8.87 9.65 8.74
C ASP A 72 -9.39 9.20 7.38
N ASN A 73 -10.39 8.33 7.41
CA ASN A 73 -10.96 7.71 6.22
C ASN A 73 -11.43 8.72 5.16
N LYS A 74 -11.99 9.86 5.58
CA LYS A 74 -12.46 10.88 4.65
C LYS A 74 -11.30 11.55 3.91
N GLN A 75 -10.25 11.90 4.64
CA GLN A 75 -9.06 12.51 4.04
C GLN A 75 -8.27 11.50 3.23
N ILE A 76 -8.20 10.22 3.64
CA ILE A 76 -7.61 9.14 2.84
C ILE A 76 -8.29 9.07 1.48
N ASP A 77 -9.64 8.98 1.44
CA ASP A 77 -10.38 8.86 0.19
C ASP A 77 -10.18 10.09 -0.71
N THR A 78 -10.21 11.29 -0.12
CA THR A 78 -9.95 12.54 -0.85
C THR A 78 -8.55 12.57 -1.44
N GLN A 79 -7.54 12.21 -0.64
CA GLN A 79 -6.13 12.27 -1.02
C GLN A 79 -5.76 11.20 -2.06
N VAL A 80 -6.31 9.98 -1.94
CA VAL A 80 -6.11 8.92 -2.94
C VAL A 80 -6.69 9.34 -4.29
N ASN A 81 -7.91 9.88 -4.32
CA ASN A 81 -8.50 10.40 -5.55
C ASN A 81 -7.66 11.54 -6.14
N ASN A 82 -7.22 12.51 -5.31
CA ASN A 82 -6.34 13.59 -5.77
C ASN A 82 -5.06 13.05 -6.42
N ILE A 83 -4.40 12.07 -5.80
CA ILE A 83 -3.18 11.47 -6.36
C ILE A 83 -3.47 10.76 -7.67
N MET A 84 -4.52 9.94 -7.73
CA MET A 84 -4.85 9.16 -8.92
C MET A 84 -5.27 10.04 -10.12
N ASP A 85 -6.00 11.12 -9.86
CA ASP A 85 -6.61 11.94 -10.91
C ASP A 85 -5.69 13.08 -11.39
N HIS A 86 -4.80 13.59 -10.52
CA HIS A 86 -4.07 14.84 -10.77
C HIS A 86 -2.56 14.76 -10.66
N VAL A 87 -2.01 13.65 -10.14
CA VAL A 87 -0.56 13.54 -9.93
C VAL A 87 0.06 12.57 -10.93
N PRO A 88 0.98 13.03 -11.81
CA PRO A 88 1.72 12.13 -12.68
C PRO A 88 2.53 11.12 -11.88
N MET A 89 2.38 9.84 -12.20
CA MET A 89 3.05 8.74 -11.50
C MET A 89 3.81 7.82 -12.45
N ASN A 90 5.03 7.44 -12.07
CA ASN A 90 5.73 6.34 -12.71
C ASN A 90 5.28 4.98 -12.14
N SER A 91 5.70 3.85 -12.76
CA SER A 91 5.29 2.50 -12.36
C SER A 91 5.57 2.19 -10.88
N LYS A 92 6.73 2.61 -10.34
CA LYS A 92 7.07 2.39 -8.92
C LYS A 92 6.13 3.15 -7.98
N GLN A 93 5.75 4.37 -8.34
CA GLN A 93 4.85 5.20 -7.56
C GLN A 93 3.42 4.67 -7.58
N LYS A 94 2.95 4.17 -8.73
CA LYS A 94 1.66 3.48 -8.86
C LYS A 94 1.59 2.25 -7.95
N SER A 95 2.61 1.39 -8.00
CA SER A 95 2.69 0.21 -7.12
C SER A 95 2.75 0.61 -5.64
N ALA A 96 3.50 1.65 -5.28
CA ALA A 96 3.60 2.12 -3.91
C ALA A 96 2.25 2.64 -3.38
N LEU A 97 1.54 3.44 -4.18
CA LEU A 97 0.20 3.91 -3.83
C LEU A 97 -0.76 2.74 -3.60
N ALA A 98 -0.83 1.81 -4.57
CA ALA A 98 -1.70 0.65 -4.48
C ALA A 98 -1.41 -0.20 -3.22
N LYS A 99 -0.14 -0.52 -2.95
CA LYS A 99 0.26 -1.27 -1.74
C LYS A 99 -0.18 -0.60 -0.44
N SER A 100 -0.20 0.74 -0.41
CA SER A 100 -0.55 1.49 0.80
C SER A 100 -2.04 1.50 1.11
N VAL A 101 -2.91 1.41 0.08
CA VAL A 101 -4.34 1.69 0.28
C VAL A 101 -5.26 0.54 -0.13
N PHE A 102 -4.77 -0.45 -0.89
CA PHE A 102 -5.60 -1.52 -1.44
C PHE A 102 -6.44 -2.24 -0.38
N TYR A 103 -5.81 -2.70 0.70
CA TYR A 103 -6.51 -3.43 1.76
C TYR A 103 -7.51 -2.58 2.54
N ILE A 104 -7.31 -1.26 2.58
CA ILE A 104 -8.30 -0.34 3.16
C ILE A 104 -9.60 -0.38 2.36
N TYR A 105 -9.50 -0.43 1.03
CA TYR A 105 -10.67 -0.51 0.16
C TYR A 105 -11.27 -1.91 0.10
N VAL A 106 -10.47 -2.96 0.29
CA VAL A 106 -10.96 -4.33 0.52
C VAL A 106 -11.82 -4.38 1.79
N ASP A 107 -11.33 -3.84 2.91
CA ASP A 107 -12.08 -3.80 4.18
C ASP A 107 -13.38 -2.98 4.06
N LYS A 108 -13.36 -1.89 3.30
CA LYS A 108 -14.54 -1.08 2.99
C LYS A 108 -15.48 -1.71 1.96
N LYS A 109 -15.10 -2.83 1.33
CA LYS A 109 -15.78 -3.46 0.19
C LYS A 109 -16.08 -2.48 -0.95
N ASN A 110 -15.17 -1.53 -1.18
CA ASN A 110 -15.31 -0.50 -2.21
C ASN A 110 -14.79 -1.03 -3.56
N ALA A 111 -15.63 -1.82 -4.24
CA ALA A 111 -15.30 -2.45 -5.52
C ALA A 111 -14.83 -1.42 -6.57
N SER A 112 -15.48 -0.27 -6.67
CA SER A 112 -15.11 0.77 -7.66
C SER A 112 -13.68 1.28 -7.46
N MET A 113 -13.24 1.51 -6.22
CA MET A 113 -11.87 1.95 -5.97
C MET A 113 -10.86 0.81 -6.16
N ILE A 114 -11.24 -0.43 -5.83
CA ILE A 114 -10.42 -1.62 -6.07
C ILE A 114 -10.17 -1.78 -7.58
N ASP A 115 -11.21 -1.67 -8.42
CA ASP A 115 -11.09 -1.76 -9.88
C ASP A 115 -10.15 -0.66 -10.44
N ARG A 116 -10.28 0.57 -9.96
CA ARG A 116 -9.38 1.67 -10.36
C ARG A 116 -7.93 1.40 -9.97
N LEU A 117 -7.68 0.85 -8.78
CA LEU A 117 -6.33 0.48 -8.34
C LEU A 117 -5.77 -0.67 -9.18
N LEU A 118 -6.58 -1.68 -9.51
CA LEU A 118 -6.20 -2.78 -10.39
C LEU A 118 -5.85 -2.28 -11.80
N GLU A 119 -6.70 -1.41 -12.38
CA GLU A 119 -6.43 -0.79 -13.67
C GLU A 119 -5.11 0.00 -13.64
N MET A 120 -4.89 0.80 -12.60
CA MET A 120 -3.65 1.56 -12.44
C MET A 120 -2.42 0.64 -12.37
N VAL A 121 -2.48 -0.46 -11.60
CA VAL A 121 -1.35 -1.39 -11.43
C VAL A 121 -1.13 -2.23 -12.70
N SER A 122 -2.18 -2.57 -13.46
CA SER A 122 -2.07 -3.31 -14.72
C SER A 122 -1.17 -2.61 -15.75
N THR A 123 -1.07 -1.27 -15.66
CA THR A 123 -0.17 -0.47 -16.51
C THR A 123 1.29 -0.47 -16.04
N THR A 124 1.61 -1.18 -14.95
CA THR A 124 2.98 -1.29 -14.41
C THR A 124 3.62 -2.62 -14.79
N ASN A 125 4.93 -2.74 -14.50
CA ASN A 125 5.64 -4.02 -14.66
C ASN A 125 5.60 -4.87 -13.36
N ASP A 126 4.77 -4.49 -12.36
CA ASP A 126 4.65 -5.20 -11.09
C ASP A 126 3.54 -6.29 -11.20
N HIS A 127 3.82 -7.29 -12.03
CA HIS A 127 2.86 -8.38 -12.30
C HIS A 127 2.52 -9.18 -11.04
N ALA A 128 3.46 -9.30 -10.10
CA ALA A 128 3.23 -9.98 -8.84
C ALA A 128 2.19 -9.23 -7.98
N LEU A 129 2.32 -7.91 -7.88
CA LEU A 129 1.35 -7.08 -7.17
C LEU A 129 -0.03 -7.15 -7.83
N TYR A 130 -0.08 -7.02 -9.17
CA TYR A 130 -1.35 -7.12 -9.90
C TYR A 130 -2.04 -8.45 -9.61
N ARG A 131 -1.33 -9.58 -9.74
CA ARG A 131 -1.85 -10.91 -9.47
C ARG A 131 -2.37 -11.03 -8.03
N GLN A 132 -1.62 -10.55 -7.04
CA GLN A 132 -2.05 -10.57 -5.64
C GLN A 132 -3.34 -9.77 -5.43
N MET A 133 -3.43 -8.57 -5.98
CA MET A 133 -4.63 -7.72 -5.87
C MET A 133 -5.83 -8.35 -6.61
N ASP A 134 -5.64 -8.89 -7.81
CA ASP A 134 -6.70 -9.53 -8.59
C ASP A 134 -7.24 -10.79 -7.88
N MET A 135 -6.35 -11.59 -7.28
CA MET A 135 -6.72 -12.75 -6.46
C MET A 135 -7.60 -12.35 -5.27
N VAL A 136 -7.21 -11.28 -4.55
CA VAL A 136 -8.00 -10.77 -3.42
C VAL A 136 -9.34 -10.22 -3.90
N ASN A 137 -9.36 -9.48 -4.99
CA ASN A 137 -10.58 -8.93 -5.57
C ASN A 137 -11.54 -10.05 -6.02
N ASP A 138 -11.04 -11.03 -6.77
CA ASP A 138 -11.85 -12.19 -7.21
C ASP A 138 -12.45 -12.90 -5.99
N THR A 139 -11.61 -13.25 -5.01
CA THR A 139 -12.00 -14.09 -3.88
C THR A 139 -12.90 -13.39 -2.87
N LEU A 140 -12.50 -12.18 -2.41
CA LEU A 140 -13.15 -11.50 -1.26
C LEU A 140 -14.26 -10.52 -1.68
N ILE A 141 -14.19 -9.97 -2.89
CA ILE A 141 -15.11 -8.92 -3.34
C ILE A 141 -16.10 -9.47 -4.34
N SER A 142 -15.63 -10.18 -5.38
CA SER A 142 -16.48 -10.72 -6.45
C SER A 142 -17.09 -12.08 -6.13
N GLY A 143 -16.65 -12.75 -5.06
CA GLY A 143 -17.13 -14.09 -4.72
C GLY A 143 -16.69 -15.16 -5.72
N GLY A 144 -15.59 -14.92 -6.44
CA GLY A 144 -15.04 -15.81 -7.46
C GLY A 144 -14.26 -16.99 -6.87
N ILE A 145 -13.89 -17.89 -7.77
CA ILE A 145 -13.11 -19.10 -7.47
C ILE A 145 -11.96 -19.31 -8.46
N LYS A 146 -11.66 -18.29 -9.26
CA LYS A 146 -10.64 -18.32 -10.34
C LYS A 146 -9.30 -18.85 -9.89
N TYR A 147 -8.90 -18.53 -8.68
CA TYR A 147 -7.58 -18.83 -8.13
C TYR A 147 -7.53 -20.11 -7.27
N TYR A 148 -8.56 -20.95 -7.30
CA TYR A 148 -8.63 -22.16 -6.45
C TYR A 148 -7.43 -23.09 -6.59
N ASP A 149 -7.16 -23.52 -7.83
CA ASP A 149 -6.09 -24.51 -8.09
C ASP A 149 -4.71 -23.93 -7.79
N GLU A 150 -4.52 -22.64 -8.08
CA GLU A 150 -3.28 -21.92 -7.83
C GLU A 150 -3.02 -21.78 -6.32
N LEU A 151 -3.99 -21.31 -5.56
CA LEU A 151 -3.87 -21.18 -4.11
C LEU A 151 -3.62 -22.51 -3.41
N LYS A 152 -4.23 -23.56 -3.93
CA LYS A 152 -4.01 -24.90 -3.41
C LYS A 152 -2.59 -25.39 -3.68
N SER A 153 -2.08 -25.18 -4.89
CA SER A 153 -0.69 -25.48 -5.24
C SER A 153 0.30 -24.67 -4.41
N ASP A 154 0.06 -23.35 -4.26
CA ASP A 154 0.91 -22.46 -3.47
C ASP A 154 0.96 -22.92 -1.98
N LEU A 155 -0.16 -23.38 -1.42
CA LEU A 155 -0.19 -23.91 -0.05
C LEU A 155 0.60 -25.23 0.07
N GLU A 156 0.47 -26.15 -0.88
CA GLU A 156 1.23 -27.40 -0.92
C GLU A 156 2.75 -27.13 -1.01
N ASP A 157 3.17 -26.15 -1.83
CA ASP A 157 4.57 -25.72 -1.97
C ASP A 157 5.13 -25.11 -0.68
N VAL A 158 4.35 -24.28 0.01
CA VAL A 158 4.72 -23.66 1.29
C VAL A 158 4.85 -24.73 2.39
N GLU A 159 3.94 -25.67 2.46
CA GLU A 159 4.00 -26.80 3.39
C GLU A 159 5.25 -27.67 3.14
N TYR A 160 5.56 -27.93 1.87
CA TYR A 160 6.74 -28.71 1.47
C TYR A 160 8.06 -28.01 1.83
N THR A 161 8.16 -26.70 1.58
CA THR A 161 9.37 -25.90 1.85
C THR A 161 9.51 -25.50 3.30
N LYS A 162 8.52 -25.77 4.17
CA LYS A 162 8.45 -25.32 5.56
C LYS A 162 8.53 -23.79 5.73
N ASN A 163 8.15 -23.06 4.71
CA ASN A 163 8.03 -21.60 4.75
C ASN A 163 6.62 -21.22 5.23
N ASN A 164 6.43 -21.14 6.53
CA ASN A 164 5.10 -20.96 7.13
C ASN A 164 4.61 -19.51 7.17
N ALA A 165 5.36 -18.54 6.66
CA ALA A 165 5.00 -17.12 6.80
C ALA A 165 3.70 -16.75 6.06
N ASP A 166 3.45 -17.35 4.91
CA ASP A 166 2.29 -17.07 4.07
C ASP A 166 1.14 -18.07 4.25
N THR A 167 1.37 -19.17 4.98
CA THR A 167 0.38 -20.22 5.21
C THR A 167 -0.98 -19.69 5.68
N PRO A 168 -1.06 -18.85 6.74
CA PRO A 168 -2.35 -18.36 7.24
C PRO A 168 -3.13 -17.56 6.21
N TYR A 169 -2.43 -16.84 5.34
CA TYR A 169 -3.05 -16.05 4.28
C TYR A 169 -3.63 -16.93 3.17
N LEU A 170 -2.88 -17.96 2.73
CA LEU A 170 -3.33 -18.91 1.73
C LEU A 170 -4.53 -19.72 2.25
N GLU A 171 -4.48 -20.20 3.47
CA GLU A 171 -5.58 -20.91 4.14
C GLU A 171 -6.83 -20.04 4.26
N PHE A 172 -6.66 -18.77 4.63
CA PHE A 172 -7.77 -17.83 4.69
C PHE A 172 -8.44 -17.64 3.33
N LEU A 173 -7.68 -17.39 2.27
CA LEU A 173 -8.23 -17.24 0.92
C LEU A 173 -8.93 -18.52 0.46
N LEU A 174 -8.35 -19.70 0.70
CA LEU A 174 -8.99 -20.99 0.41
C LEU A 174 -10.29 -21.17 1.20
N SER A 175 -10.35 -20.73 2.46
CA SER A 175 -11.58 -20.80 3.24
C SER A 175 -12.72 -20.01 2.59
N VAL A 176 -12.40 -18.82 2.05
CA VAL A 176 -13.40 -18.00 1.34
C VAL A 176 -13.79 -18.63 0.02
N ILE A 177 -12.85 -19.16 -0.76
CA ILE A 177 -13.15 -19.88 -2.01
C ILE A 177 -14.06 -21.09 -1.74
N TYR A 178 -13.80 -21.89 -0.71
CA TYR A 178 -14.69 -23.00 -0.36
C TYR A 178 -16.08 -22.53 0.04
N LYS A 179 -16.19 -21.38 0.71
CA LYS A 179 -17.49 -20.74 0.98
C LYS A 179 -18.18 -20.32 -0.31
N ASN A 180 -17.49 -19.71 -1.24
CA ASN A 180 -18.00 -19.31 -2.54
C ASN A 180 -18.46 -20.52 -3.38
N MET A 181 -17.83 -21.69 -3.21
CA MET A 181 -18.24 -22.98 -3.79
C MET A 181 -19.41 -23.64 -3.05
N GLY A 182 -19.91 -23.09 -1.94
CA GLY A 182 -20.94 -23.70 -1.11
C GLY A 182 -20.45 -24.85 -0.22
N ASN A 183 -19.13 -25.04 -0.07
CA ASN A 183 -18.54 -26.07 0.76
C ASN A 183 -18.23 -25.56 2.17
N GLU A 184 -19.27 -25.43 2.99
CA GLU A 184 -19.18 -24.88 4.34
C GLU A 184 -18.24 -25.68 5.27
N SER A 185 -18.16 -27.01 5.10
CA SER A 185 -17.29 -27.86 5.92
C SER A 185 -15.82 -27.51 5.72
N LYS A 186 -15.37 -27.48 4.46
CA LYS A 186 -13.98 -27.11 4.13
C LYS A 186 -13.69 -25.64 4.41
N SER A 187 -14.66 -24.76 4.15
CA SER A 187 -14.53 -23.35 4.50
C SER A 187 -14.20 -23.17 5.98
N LYS A 188 -14.95 -23.82 6.86
CA LYS A 188 -14.73 -23.77 8.31
C LYS A 188 -13.39 -24.39 8.73
N GLU A 189 -13.01 -25.50 8.11
CA GLU A 189 -11.72 -26.15 8.36
C GLU A 189 -10.55 -25.21 8.10
N TYR A 190 -10.47 -24.69 6.86
CA TYR A 190 -9.38 -23.77 6.47
C TYR A 190 -9.40 -22.45 7.23
N LYS A 191 -10.59 -21.93 7.58
CA LYS A 191 -10.71 -20.74 8.40
C LYS A 191 -10.13 -20.95 9.81
N ASN A 192 -10.39 -22.09 10.45
CA ASN A 192 -9.87 -22.39 11.76
C ASN A 192 -8.34 -22.52 11.72
N ARG A 193 -7.78 -23.21 10.71
CA ARG A 193 -6.33 -23.30 10.50
C ARG A 193 -5.72 -21.91 10.35
N ALA A 194 -6.27 -21.07 9.47
CA ALA A 194 -5.80 -19.70 9.28
C ALA A 194 -5.82 -18.87 10.59
N LEU A 195 -6.86 -19.03 11.43
CA LEU A 195 -6.97 -18.33 12.72
C LEU A 195 -5.96 -18.83 13.76
N GLU A 196 -5.62 -20.10 13.75
CA GLU A 196 -4.60 -20.66 14.64
C GLU A 196 -3.21 -20.18 14.25
N ASP A 197 -2.90 -20.17 12.95
CA ASP A 197 -1.57 -19.90 12.42
C ASP A 197 -1.30 -18.40 12.19
N CYS A 198 -2.34 -17.53 12.17
CA CYS A 198 -2.16 -16.10 11.92
C CYS A 198 -1.54 -15.31 13.07
N LYS A 199 -1.47 -15.88 14.29
CA LYS A 199 -0.99 -15.16 15.49
C LYS A 199 0.44 -14.66 15.32
N GLY A 200 0.62 -13.34 15.45
CA GLY A 200 1.92 -12.69 15.30
C GLY A 200 2.37 -12.50 13.85
N THR A 201 1.56 -12.84 12.86
CA THR A 201 1.82 -12.56 11.45
C THR A 201 1.26 -11.22 11.02
N ILE A 202 1.71 -10.71 9.86
CA ILE A 202 1.17 -9.48 9.25
C ILE A 202 -0.29 -9.63 8.80
N TYR A 203 -0.79 -10.86 8.66
CA TYR A 203 -2.14 -11.18 8.20
C TYR A 203 -3.18 -11.27 9.34
N GLU A 204 -2.73 -11.24 10.60
CA GLU A 204 -3.61 -11.44 11.77
C GLU A 204 -4.79 -10.46 11.79
N SER A 205 -4.55 -9.18 11.49
CA SER A 205 -5.60 -8.16 11.47
C SER A 205 -6.60 -8.39 10.34
N LEU A 206 -6.11 -8.74 9.13
CA LEU A 206 -6.96 -9.02 7.97
C LEU A 206 -7.87 -10.22 8.23
N ILE A 207 -7.30 -11.34 8.68
CA ILE A 207 -8.05 -12.58 8.92
C ILE A 207 -9.10 -12.39 10.02
N LYS A 208 -8.79 -11.63 11.06
CA LYS A 208 -9.72 -11.33 12.15
C LYS A 208 -10.82 -10.34 11.76
N SER A 209 -10.54 -9.37 10.88
CA SER A 209 -11.53 -8.37 10.45
C SER A 209 -12.62 -8.94 9.55
N GLN A 210 -12.36 -10.09 8.90
CA GLN A 210 -13.32 -10.76 8.00
C GLN A 210 -14.14 -11.87 8.69
N ASN A 211 -14.13 -11.89 10.01
CA ASN A 211 -14.90 -12.85 10.84
C ASN A 211 -16.34 -12.42 11.12
#